data_2c75027a27fc45b28fbeec5372909b24
#
_entry.id   2c75027a27fc45b28fbeec5372909b24
#
_cell.length_a   1.000
_cell.length_b   1.000
_cell.length_c   1.000
_cell.angle_alpha   90.00
_cell.angle_beta   90.00
_cell.angle_gamma   90.00
#
_symmetry.space_group_name_H-M   'P 1'
#
loop_
_entity.id
_entity.type
_entity.pdbx_description
1 polymer ?
#
loop_
_entity_poly.entity_id
_entity_poly.type
_entity_poly.pdbx_seq_one_letter_code
_entity_poly.pdbx_strand_id
1 'polypeptide(L)'
;MEVRCKGRSGPENFVSQMRKTLADAFPSKSVGLGGIFCVQKGQVKIHVMPEFSEKPLKSDTDVENWLKFYKMDAPYTCLSFLVSRDPVNLIESCIHLNFF
;
A
#
# COMPACT_ATOMS: atom_id res chain seq x y z
N MET A 1 -9.44 16.10 -6.91
CA MET A 1 -10.49 15.08 -6.83
C MET A 1 -10.61 14.61 -5.38
N GLU A 2 -11.80 14.48 -4.88
CA GLU A 2 -12.10 13.94 -3.55
C GLU A 2 -12.91 12.67 -3.68
N VAL A 3 -12.49 11.62 -2.96
CA VAL A 3 -13.17 10.32 -2.94
C VAL A 3 -13.50 9.96 -1.49
N ARG A 4 -14.75 9.59 -1.21
CA ARG A 4 -15.20 9.15 0.11
C ARG A 4 -15.69 7.72 0.04
N CYS A 5 -15.11 6.85 0.89
CA CYS A 5 -15.48 5.45 0.99
C CYS A 5 -15.98 5.15 2.40
N LYS A 6 -17.14 4.49 2.50
CA LYS A 6 -17.79 4.19 3.80
C LYS A 6 -17.84 2.72 4.15
N GLY A 7 -17.47 1.84 3.27
CA GLY A 7 -17.51 0.41 3.53
C GLY A 7 -16.92 -0.39 2.39
N ARG A 8 -16.62 -1.63 2.69
CA ARG A 8 -16.10 -2.58 1.71
C ARG A 8 -17.24 -3.44 1.19
N SER A 9 -17.43 -3.46 -0.13
CA SER A 9 -18.41 -4.30 -0.80
C SER A 9 -17.80 -5.48 -1.56
N GLY A 10 -16.48 -5.58 -1.65
CA GLY A 10 -15.76 -6.61 -2.36
C GLY A 10 -14.48 -7.06 -1.64
N PRO A 11 -13.70 -7.97 -2.24
CA PRO A 11 -12.48 -8.51 -1.64
C PRO A 11 -11.32 -7.50 -1.60
N GLU A 12 -11.37 -6.47 -2.45
CA GLU A 12 -10.30 -5.49 -2.59
C GLU A 12 -10.30 -4.47 -1.43
N ASN A 13 -9.10 -4.11 -0.96
CA ASN A 13 -8.96 -2.97 -0.08
C ASN A 13 -8.94 -1.65 -0.87
N PHE A 14 -8.93 -0.52 -0.18
CA PHE A 14 -8.95 0.81 -0.79
C PHE A 14 -7.81 1.03 -1.81
N VAL A 15 -6.60 0.68 -1.46
CA VAL A 15 -5.41 0.87 -2.32
C VAL A 15 -5.48 -0.05 -3.54
N SER A 16 -5.80 -1.31 -3.35
CA SER A 16 -5.94 -2.29 -4.44
C SER A 16 -7.05 -1.90 -5.41
N GLN A 17 -8.17 -1.41 -4.90
CA GLN A 17 -9.29 -0.96 -5.74
C GLN A 17 -8.91 0.27 -6.57
N MET A 18 -8.19 1.21 -6.01
CA MET A 18 -7.72 2.38 -6.75
C MET A 18 -6.71 1.99 -7.83
N ARG A 19 -5.76 1.14 -7.52
CA ARG A 19 -4.78 0.63 -8.50
C ARG A 19 -5.45 -0.11 -9.63
N LYS A 20 -6.41 -0.97 -9.32
CA LYS A 20 -7.18 -1.72 -10.30
C LYS A 20 -7.97 -0.80 -11.24
N THR A 21 -8.64 0.20 -10.70
CA THR A 21 -9.39 1.18 -11.47
C THR A 21 -8.48 1.94 -12.43
N LEU A 22 -7.31 2.38 -12.00
CA LEU A 22 -6.32 3.03 -12.85
C LEU A 22 -5.79 2.10 -13.94
N ALA A 23 -5.50 0.85 -13.61
CA ALA A 23 -5.04 -0.14 -14.57
C ALA A 23 -6.09 -0.46 -15.64
N ASP A 24 -7.37 -0.51 -15.28
CA ASP A 24 -8.48 -0.75 -16.19
C ASP A 24 -8.73 0.45 -17.11
N ALA A 25 -8.58 1.67 -16.58
CA ALA A 25 -8.73 2.90 -17.37
C ALA A 25 -7.57 3.13 -18.36
N PHE A 26 -6.36 2.70 -18.00
CA PHE A 26 -5.14 2.88 -18.79
C PHE A 26 -4.40 1.54 -18.96
N PRO A 27 -4.95 0.58 -19.73
CA PRO A 27 -4.43 -0.78 -19.77
C PRO A 27 -3.04 -0.92 -20.39
N SER A 28 -2.64 0.01 -21.25
CA SER A 28 -1.36 -0.03 -21.94
C SER A 28 -0.28 0.86 -21.31
N LYS A 29 -0.61 1.60 -20.26
CA LYS A 29 0.30 2.57 -19.64
C LYS A 29 0.38 2.35 -18.14
N SER A 30 1.56 2.61 -17.58
CA SER A 30 1.75 2.77 -16.15
C SER A 30 1.35 4.20 -15.74
N VAL A 31 0.43 4.33 -14.81
CA VAL A 31 -0.09 5.63 -14.34
C VAL A 31 0.17 5.75 -12.85
N GLY A 32 0.69 6.90 -12.44
CA GLY A 32 0.88 7.25 -11.05
C GLY A 32 -0.22 8.17 -10.54
N LEU A 33 -0.57 8.01 -9.28
CA LEU A 33 -1.49 8.87 -8.54
C LEU A 33 -0.87 9.22 -7.21
N GLY A 34 -0.71 10.51 -6.95
CA GLY A 34 -0.27 11.01 -5.64
C GLY A 34 -1.44 11.66 -4.91
N GLY A 35 -1.46 11.53 -3.59
CA GLY A 35 -2.53 12.13 -2.82
C GLY A 35 -2.41 11.97 -1.32
N ILE A 36 -3.38 12.53 -0.65
CA ILE A 36 -3.55 12.43 0.79
C ILE A 36 -4.86 11.69 1.05
N PHE A 37 -4.84 10.71 1.94
CA PHE A 37 -6.06 10.10 2.41
C PHE A 37 -6.13 10.07 3.93
N CYS A 38 -7.35 10.19 4.44
CA CYS A 38 -7.64 10.14 5.86
C CYS A 38 -8.50 8.91 6.15
N VAL A 39 -8.10 8.14 7.15
CA VAL A 39 -8.89 7.01 7.63
C VAL A 39 -9.49 7.39 8.99
N GLN A 40 -10.80 7.38 9.08
CA GLN A 40 -11.54 7.84 10.26
C GLN A 40 -11.85 6.70 11.23
N LYS A 41 -11.97 5.47 10.75
CA LYS A 41 -12.26 4.28 11.54
C LYS A 41 -11.47 3.09 11.02
N GLY A 42 -11.08 2.20 11.92
CA GLY A 42 -10.38 0.97 11.61
C GLY A 42 -8.93 0.98 12.07
N GLN A 43 -8.21 -0.04 11.67
CA GLN A 43 -6.80 -0.22 11.99
C GLN A 43 -6.00 -0.42 10.70
N VAL A 44 -4.75 -0.02 10.75
CA VAL A 44 -3.78 -0.31 9.70
C VAL A 44 -2.58 -1.03 10.31
N LYS A 45 -2.10 -2.01 9.59
CA LYS A 45 -0.80 -2.63 9.87
C LYS A 45 0.22 -2.01 8.93
N ILE A 46 1.18 -1.33 9.48
CA ILE A 46 2.28 -0.73 8.72
C ILE A 46 3.56 -1.53 8.96
N HIS A 47 4.42 -1.56 7.97
CA HIS A 47 5.76 -2.07 8.15
C HIS A 47 6.78 -0.96 7.87
N VAL A 48 7.87 -1.03 8.60
CA VAL A 48 8.95 -0.05 8.51
C VAL A 48 10.26 -0.78 8.30
N MET A 49 11.04 -0.31 7.35
CA MET A 49 12.41 -0.74 7.17
C MET A 49 13.27 -0.08 8.25
N PRO A 50 13.83 -0.86 9.22
CA PRO A 50 14.57 -0.25 10.32
C PRO A 50 15.93 0.32 9.89
N GLU A 51 16.68 -0.50 9.17
CA GLU A 51 18.01 -0.20 8.63
C GLU A 51 18.28 -1.13 7.46
N PHE A 52 19.36 -0.90 6.72
CA PHE A 52 19.78 -1.85 5.69
C PHE A 52 20.15 -3.19 6.33
N SER A 53 19.69 -4.28 5.71
CA SER A 53 20.00 -5.61 6.20
C SER A 53 21.47 -5.93 5.99
N GLU A 54 22.15 -6.38 7.07
CA GLU A 54 23.53 -6.85 7.00
C GLU A 54 23.64 -8.24 6.34
N LYS A 55 22.53 -8.97 6.28
CA LYS A 55 22.44 -10.31 5.70
C LYS A 55 21.62 -10.28 4.42
N PRO A 56 21.96 -11.09 3.41
CA PRO A 56 21.13 -11.20 2.21
C PRO A 56 19.72 -11.69 2.54
N LEU A 57 18.71 -10.96 2.04
CA LEU A 57 17.30 -11.35 2.15
C LEU A 57 16.95 -12.29 1.00
N LYS A 58 16.89 -13.60 1.27
CA LYS A 58 16.72 -14.62 0.24
C LYS A 58 15.31 -15.19 0.14
N SER A 59 14.46 -14.95 1.14
CA SER A 59 13.10 -15.46 1.20
C SER A 59 12.15 -14.45 1.78
N ASP A 60 10.85 -14.65 1.58
CA ASP A 60 9.80 -13.80 2.17
C ASP A 60 9.86 -13.81 3.69
N THR A 61 10.20 -14.96 4.28
CA THR A 61 10.39 -15.09 5.73
C THR A 61 11.53 -14.22 6.24
N ASP A 62 12.65 -14.15 5.52
CA ASP A 62 13.77 -13.28 5.89
C ASP A 62 13.38 -11.80 5.85
N VAL A 63 12.59 -11.41 4.85
CA VAL A 63 12.05 -10.04 4.73
C VAL A 63 11.10 -9.73 5.87
N GLU A 64 10.18 -10.63 6.20
CA GLU A 64 9.24 -10.44 7.30
C GLU A 64 9.93 -10.33 8.66
N ASN A 65 10.98 -11.11 8.90
CA ASN A 65 11.76 -11.05 10.14
C ASN A 65 12.60 -9.78 10.26
N TRP A 66 13.00 -9.20 9.14
CA TRP A 66 13.80 -7.99 9.10
C TRP A 66 12.94 -6.73 9.24
N LEU A 67 11.74 -6.69 8.63
CA LEU A 67 10.82 -5.58 8.74
C LEU A 67 10.22 -5.47 10.13
N LYS A 68 10.00 -4.25 10.58
CA LYS A 68 9.23 -3.97 11.81
C LYS A 68 7.80 -3.65 11.46
N PHE A 69 6.88 -4.29 12.17
CA PHE A 69 5.44 -4.14 11.97
C PHE A 69 4.81 -3.41 13.15
N TYR A 70 3.92 -2.48 12.83
CA TYR A 70 3.16 -1.72 13.81
C TYR A 70 1.69 -1.70 13.43
N LYS A 71 0.82 -1.75 14.43
CA LYS A 71 -0.61 -1.51 14.26
C LYS A 71 -0.94 -0.11 14.73
N MET A 72 -1.68 0.62 13.91
CA MET A 72 -2.17 1.95 14.23
C MET A 72 -3.69 1.99 14.17
N ASP A 73 -4.29 2.66 15.15
CA ASP A 73 -5.72 2.92 15.17
C ASP A 73 -6.04 4.25 14.47
N ALA A 74 -7.20 4.29 13.84
CA ALA A 74 -7.73 5.54 13.32
C ALA A 74 -8.10 6.52 14.45
N PRO A 75 -8.12 7.85 14.22
CA PRO A 75 -7.92 8.50 12.91
C PRO A 75 -6.44 8.66 12.56
N TYR A 76 -6.12 8.58 11.27
CA TYR A 76 -4.78 8.91 10.77
C TYR A 76 -4.85 9.46 9.34
N THR A 77 -3.82 10.22 8.97
CA THR A 77 -3.66 10.82 7.65
C THR A 77 -2.40 10.27 7.00
N CYS A 78 -2.54 9.79 5.77
CA CYS A 78 -1.43 9.26 4.99
C CYS A 78 -1.18 10.12 3.76
N LEU A 79 0.09 10.47 3.56
CA LEU A 79 0.61 10.93 2.29
C LEU A 79 1.01 9.70 1.49
N SER A 80 0.50 9.56 0.29
CA SER A 80 0.76 8.37 -0.50
C SER A 80 0.90 8.67 -1.99
N PHE A 81 1.56 7.76 -2.66
CA PHE A 81 1.51 7.65 -4.11
C PHE A 81 1.24 6.20 -4.49
N LEU A 82 0.52 6.03 -5.59
CA LEU A 82 0.14 4.73 -6.11
C LEU A 82 0.55 4.66 -7.57
N VAL A 83 0.93 3.47 -8.03
CA VAL A 83 1.12 3.20 -9.45
C VAL A 83 0.19 2.07 -9.87
N SER A 84 -0.39 2.20 -11.06
CA SER A 84 -1.30 1.19 -11.59
C SER A 84 -0.58 -0.12 -11.90
N ARG A 85 0.66 -0.02 -12.39
CA ARG A 85 1.53 -1.16 -12.71
C ARG A 85 2.96 -0.84 -12.34
N ASP A 86 3.64 -1.83 -11.83
CA ASP A 86 5.07 -1.77 -11.53
C ASP A 86 5.82 -2.81 -12.37
N PRO A 87 6.22 -2.48 -13.61
CA PRO A 87 6.82 -3.45 -14.53
C PRO A 87 8.18 -3.98 -14.07
N VAL A 88 8.82 -3.32 -13.14
CA VAL A 88 10.14 -3.70 -12.59
C VAL A 88 10.10 -4.15 -11.14
N ASN A 89 8.93 -4.24 -10.53
CA ASN A 89 8.70 -4.65 -9.13
C ASN A 89 9.51 -3.85 -8.08
N LEU A 90 9.79 -2.59 -8.38
CA LEU A 90 10.55 -1.72 -7.49
C LEU A 90 9.69 -1.11 -6.38
N ILE A 91 8.42 -0.89 -6.65
CA ILE A 91 7.52 -0.15 -5.77
C ILE A 91 6.61 -1.12 -5.00
N GLU A 92 6.24 -2.23 -5.60
CA GLU A 92 5.34 -3.20 -4.99
C GLU A 92 5.92 -3.82 -3.71
N SER A 93 7.23 -3.92 -3.63
CA SER A 93 7.93 -4.36 -2.42
C SER A 93 8.00 -3.30 -1.31
N CYS A 94 7.73 -2.04 -1.63
CA CYS A 94 7.88 -0.94 -0.66
C CYS A 94 6.57 -0.49 -0.02
N ILE A 95 5.40 -0.86 -0.57
CA ILE A 95 4.12 -0.35 -0.10
C ILE A 95 3.13 -1.52 0.13
N HIS A 96 3.33 -2.24 1.21
CA HIS A 96 2.30 -3.13 1.75
C HIS A 96 1.59 -2.45 2.92
N LEU A 97 0.62 -1.59 2.58
CA LEU A 97 -0.35 -1.12 3.55
C LEU A 97 -1.50 -2.14 3.58
N ASN A 98 -1.50 -2.98 4.58
CA ASN A 98 -2.62 -3.87 4.83
C ASN A 98 -3.68 -3.14 5.66
N PHE A 99 -4.76 -2.78 5.01
CA PHE A 99 -5.94 -2.21 5.69
C PHE A 99 -6.86 -3.35 6.13
N PHE A 100 -7.19 -3.32 7.40
CA PHE A 100 -8.18 -4.23 7.99
C PHE A 100 -9.57 -3.62 7.97
#